data_1f28f97ed33b3b1aecf93ddb0821a821
#
_entry.id   1f28f97ed33b3b1aecf93ddb0821a821
#
_cell.length_a   1.000
_cell.length_b   1.000
_cell.length_c   1.000
_cell.angle_alpha   90.00
_cell.angle_beta   90.00
_cell.angle_gamma   90.00
#
_symmetry.space_group_name_H-M   'P 1'
#
loop_
_entity.id
_entity.type
_entity.pdbx_description
1 polymer ?
#
loop_
_entity_poly.entity_id
_entity_poly.type
_entity_poly.pdbx_seq_one_letter_code
_entity_poly.pdbx_strand_id
1 'polypeptide(L)'
;NALIARVTEPAMPADLAGLMRKRHHNKKIYWVGTSMGGMLGMLLAAMPGSPVAKLVVNDVGPLIPKVSLQRIAEYLGKDPRFKTYAELESYVRLISAPFGPLTDSQWHHLAETGAKQHGDGSWGMCYDPDIAAPFRKGPLADVDLWKYWDAIRCETLLLRGSDSDLLLKQTADEMQTRGPRPRMVEFSGVGHAPMLMAADQIKVVADFLRAD
;
A
#
# COMPACT_ATOMS: atom_id res chain seq x y z
N ASN A 1 -16.76 -5.08 9.71
CA ASN A 1 -15.44 -5.35 9.19
C ASN A 1 -14.42 -4.44 9.88
N ALA A 2 -13.62 -4.98 10.83
CA ALA A 2 -12.82 -4.18 11.74
C ALA A 2 -11.68 -3.40 11.02
N LEU A 3 -11.17 -3.91 9.89
CA LEU A 3 -10.17 -3.21 9.08
C LEU A 3 -10.80 -1.99 8.38
N ILE A 4 -11.98 -2.17 7.79
CA ILE A 4 -12.73 -1.06 7.19
C ILE A 4 -13.11 -0.06 8.28
N ALA A 5 -13.62 -0.52 9.43
CA ALA A 5 -14.03 0.35 10.51
C ALA A 5 -12.87 1.25 10.96
N ARG A 6 -11.63 0.75 11.10
CA ARG A 6 -10.49 1.59 11.49
C ARG A 6 -9.95 2.47 10.36
N VAL A 7 -9.90 1.97 9.12
CA VAL A 7 -9.41 2.76 7.98
C VAL A 7 -10.48 3.74 7.49
N THR A 8 -11.77 3.41 7.66
CA THR A 8 -12.91 4.26 7.31
C THR A 8 -13.58 4.92 8.51
N GLU A 9 -13.14 4.64 9.76
CA GLU A 9 -13.50 5.48 10.89
C GLU A 9 -13.14 6.94 10.55
N PRO A 10 -14.07 7.88 10.74
CA PRO A 10 -13.80 9.29 10.39
C PRO A 10 -12.55 9.86 11.07
N ALA A 11 -12.09 9.26 12.16
CA ALA A 11 -10.93 9.67 12.91
C ALA A 11 -9.62 9.54 12.11
N MET A 12 -9.31 8.37 11.53
CA MET A 12 -8.00 8.18 10.91
C MET A 12 -7.75 9.04 9.66
N PRO A 13 -8.63 9.11 8.66
CA PRO A 13 -8.48 10.05 7.55
C PRO A 13 -8.53 11.51 8.01
N ALA A 14 -9.35 11.84 9.03
CA ALA A 14 -9.43 13.20 9.58
C ALA A 14 -8.16 13.60 10.33
N ASP A 15 -7.57 12.70 11.12
CA ASP A 15 -6.31 12.92 11.82
C ASP A 15 -5.16 13.09 10.84
N LEU A 16 -5.10 12.25 9.80
CA LEU A 16 -4.11 12.36 8.75
C LEU A 16 -4.28 13.66 7.95
N ALA A 17 -5.50 14.03 7.59
CA ALA A 17 -5.81 15.32 6.96
C ALA A 17 -5.48 16.50 7.88
N GLY A 18 -5.71 16.38 9.19
CA GLY A 18 -5.33 17.35 10.19
C GLY A 18 -3.81 17.55 10.30
N LEU A 19 -3.07 16.44 10.33
CA LEU A 19 -1.61 16.44 10.31
C LEU A 19 -1.06 17.10 9.04
N MET A 20 -1.64 16.79 7.88
CA MET A 20 -1.26 17.36 6.60
C MET A 20 -1.53 18.85 6.54
N ARG A 21 -2.70 19.31 7.02
CA ARG A 21 -3.00 20.75 7.12
C ARG A 21 -2.00 21.49 8.01
N LYS A 22 -1.65 20.91 9.16
CA LYS A 22 -0.66 21.52 10.09
C LYS A 22 0.73 21.64 9.48
N ARG A 23 1.18 20.64 8.70
CA ARG A 23 2.53 20.61 8.14
C ARG A 23 2.66 21.30 6.78
N HIS A 24 1.60 21.37 6.01
CA HIS A 24 1.69 21.78 4.59
C HIS A 24 0.86 23.03 4.24
N HIS A 25 0.20 23.71 5.19
CA HIS A 25 -0.42 25.05 5.05
C HIS A 25 -0.90 25.38 3.62
N ASN A 26 -1.99 24.77 3.15
CA ASN A 26 -2.58 24.98 1.81
C ASN A 26 -1.69 24.58 0.60
N LYS A 27 -0.62 23.83 0.78
CA LYS A 27 0.17 23.32 -0.34
C LYS A 27 -0.54 22.11 -0.96
N LYS A 28 -0.43 22.01 -2.28
CA LYS A 28 -0.81 20.80 -3.02
C LYS A 28 0.06 19.63 -2.58
N ILE A 29 -0.55 18.47 -2.37
CA ILE A 29 0.13 17.25 -1.96
C ILE A 29 0.12 16.27 -3.14
N TYR A 30 1.26 15.67 -3.42
CA TYR A 30 1.38 14.55 -4.31
C TYR A 30 1.55 13.30 -3.45
N TRP A 31 0.59 12.38 -3.55
CA TRP A 31 0.54 11.18 -2.72
C TRP A 31 0.94 9.96 -3.54
N VAL A 32 1.90 9.21 -3.05
CA VAL A 32 2.25 7.88 -3.58
C VAL A 32 2.01 6.87 -2.47
N GLY A 33 1.10 5.95 -2.70
CA GLY A 33 0.70 4.97 -1.69
C GLY A 33 0.65 3.54 -2.22
N THR A 34 1.36 2.64 -1.56
CA THR A 34 1.32 1.20 -1.84
C THR A 34 0.37 0.51 -0.87
N SER A 35 -0.47 -0.40 -1.35
CA SER A 35 -1.34 -1.22 -0.50
C SER A 35 -2.18 -0.36 0.47
N MET A 36 -2.03 -0.53 1.77
CA MET A 36 -2.71 0.31 2.78
C MET A 36 -2.45 1.81 2.57
N GLY A 37 -1.24 2.21 2.15
CA GLY A 37 -0.92 3.59 1.80
C GLY A 37 -1.73 4.10 0.62
N GLY A 38 -2.03 3.25 -0.35
CA GLY A 38 -2.92 3.54 -1.48
C GLY A 38 -4.38 3.71 -1.02
N MET A 39 -4.88 2.85 -0.13
CA MET A 39 -6.21 3.01 0.47
C MET A 39 -6.34 4.35 1.21
N LEU A 40 -5.36 4.69 2.04
CA LEU A 40 -5.35 5.98 2.75
C LEU A 40 -5.35 7.16 1.77
N GLY A 41 -4.57 7.05 0.68
CA GLY A 41 -4.56 8.04 -0.39
C GLY A 41 -5.93 8.20 -1.07
N MET A 42 -6.61 7.10 -1.38
CA MET A 42 -7.98 7.12 -1.94
C MET A 42 -8.96 7.81 -0.98
N LEU A 43 -8.94 7.47 0.30
CA LEU A 43 -9.83 8.08 1.30
C LEU A 43 -9.56 9.57 1.46
N LEU A 44 -8.28 9.99 1.53
CA LEU A 44 -7.91 11.40 1.59
C LEU A 44 -8.32 12.17 0.34
N ALA A 45 -8.05 11.61 -0.84
CA ALA A 45 -8.36 12.26 -2.12
C ALA A 45 -9.89 12.40 -2.33
N ALA A 46 -10.68 11.51 -1.73
CA ALA A 46 -12.15 11.55 -1.79
C ALA A 46 -12.79 12.58 -0.86
N MET A 47 -12.03 13.14 0.10
CA MET A 47 -12.58 14.10 1.06
C MET A 47 -12.91 15.44 0.38
N PRO A 48 -14.03 16.10 0.74
CA PRO A 48 -14.28 17.47 0.32
C PRO A 48 -13.13 18.41 0.74
N GLY A 49 -12.61 19.20 -0.21
CA GLY A 49 -11.48 20.09 0.04
C GLY A 49 -10.14 19.37 0.25
N SER A 50 -10.00 18.16 -0.27
CA SER A 50 -8.75 17.40 -0.21
C SER A 50 -7.57 18.21 -0.76
N PRO A 51 -6.42 18.23 -0.08
CA PRO A 51 -5.20 18.86 -0.59
C PRO A 51 -4.45 17.98 -1.61
N VAL A 52 -4.91 16.74 -1.85
CA VAL A 52 -4.27 15.81 -2.79
C VAL A 52 -4.51 16.29 -4.21
N ALA A 53 -3.45 16.70 -4.89
CA ALA A 53 -3.47 17.18 -6.27
C ALA A 53 -3.10 16.08 -7.28
N LYS A 54 -2.19 15.16 -6.88
CA LYS A 54 -1.86 13.97 -7.66
C LYS A 54 -1.83 12.76 -6.74
N LEU A 55 -2.40 11.65 -7.23
CA LEU A 55 -2.50 10.40 -6.49
C LEU A 55 -1.89 9.25 -7.31
N VAL A 56 -0.90 8.58 -6.76
CA VAL A 56 -0.43 7.29 -7.27
C VAL A 56 -0.93 6.20 -6.34
N VAL A 57 -1.78 5.32 -6.87
CA VAL A 57 -2.28 4.13 -6.17
C VAL A 57 -1.51 2.93 -6.67
N ASN A 58 -0.69 2.35 -5.81
CA ASN A 58 0.15 1.22 -6.16
C ASN A 58 -0.45 -0.07 -5.59
N ASP A 59 -0.95 -0.87 -6.50
CA ASP A 59 -1.39 -2.26 -6.36
C ASP A 59 -2.44 -2.51 -5.28
N VAL A 60 -3.41 -1.61 -5.19
CA VAL A 60 -4.61 -1.77 -4.38
C VAL A 60 -5.80 -1.13 -5.07
N GLY A 61 -6.99 -1.67 -4.88
CA GLY A 61 -8.21 -1.14 -5.44
C GLY A 61 -9.28 -0.83 -4.38
N PRO A 62 -10.40 -0.26 -4.81
CA PRO A 62 -11.55 -0.03 -3.93
C PRO A 62 -12.28 -1.31 -3.55
N LEU A 63 -12.07 -2.41 -4.27
CA LEU A 63 -12.56 -3.73 -3.90
C LEU A 63 -11.39 -4.63 -3.52
N ILE A 64 -11.36 -5.08 -2.28
CA ILE A 64 -10.33 -6.00 -1.77
C ILE A 64 -11.01 -7.31 -1.39
N PRO A 65 -10.72 -8.42 -2.07
CA PRO A 65 -11.33 -9.71 -1.79
C PRO A 65 -10.97 -10.21 -0.39
N LYS A 66 -11.92 -10.86 0.26
CA LYS A 66 -11.72 -11.55 1.55
C LYS A 66 -10.54 -12.51 1.50
N VAL A 67 -10.41 -13.27 0.40
CA VAL A 67 -9.33 -14.26 0.26
C VAL A 67 -7.94 -13.61 0.31
N SER A 68 -7.77 -12.43 -0.28
CA SER A 68 -6.53 -11.67 -0.21
C SER A 68 -6.24 -11.19 1.22
N LEU A 69 -7.27 -10.75 1.94
CA LEU A 69 -7.15 -10.38 3.36
C LEU A 69 -6.80 -11.57 4.25
N GLN A 70 -7.36 -12.76 3.96
CA GLN A 70 -7.04 -13.99 4.68
C GLN A 70 -5.56 -14.34 4.51
N ARG A 71 -5.03 -14.29 3.27
CA ARG A 71 -3.61 -14.53 3.00
C ARG A 71 -2.71 -13.53 3.75
N ILE A 72 -3.06 -12.24 3.75
CA ILE A 72 -2.30 -11.22 4.49
C ILE A 72 -2.31 -11.54 5.99
N ALA A 73 -3.44 -11.97 6.54
CA ALA A 73 -3.57 -12.33 7.95
C ALA A 73 -2.68 -13.52 8.37
N GLU A 74 -2.23 -14.34 7.42
CA GLU A 74 -1.33 -15.48 7.69
C GLU A 74 0.06 -15.05 8.18
N TYR A 75 0.55 -13.89 7.76
CA TYR A 75 1.88 -13.40 8.13
C TYR A 75 1.87 -12.07 8.90
N LEU A 76 0.85 -11.23 8.71
CA LEU A 76 0.78 -9.92 9.33
C LEU A 76 0.62 -10.03 10.85
N GLY A 77 1.40 -9.23 11.58
CA GLY A 77 1.36 -9.19 13.05
C GLY A 77 2.06 -10.37 13.73
N LYS A 78 2.73 -11.25 12.96
CA LYS A 78 3.72 -12.16 13.52
C LYS A 78 4.97 -11.35 13.85
N ASP A 79 5.56 -11.63 15.01
CA ASP A 79 6.81 -11.00 15.45
C ASP A 79 7.92 -12.06 15.54
N PRO A 80 8.35 -12.63 14.41
CA PRO A 80 9.40 -13.65 14.41
C PRO A 80 10.72 -13.03 14.87
N ARG A 81 11.49 -13.83 15.60
CA ARG A 81 12.80 -13.46 16.12
C ARG A 81 13.87 -14.31 15.46
N PHE A 82 14.94 -13.66 15.02
CA PHE A 82 16.07 -14.27 14.33
C PHE A 82 17.36 -14.03 15.11
N LYS A 83 18.25 -15.01 15.11
CA LYS A 83 19.55 -14.91 15.78
C LYS A 83 20.50 -13.99 15.02
N THR A 84 20.40 -13.96 13.70
CA THR A 84 21.27 -13.19 12.83
C THR A 84 20.47 -12.32 11.86
N TYR A 85 21.08 -11.26 11.37
CA TYR A 85 20.52 -10.44 10.31
C TYR A 85 20.30 -11.23 9.01
N ALA A 86 21.21 -12.17 8.68
CA ALA A 86 21.09 -13.00 7.48
C ALA A 86 19.83 -13.90 7.52
N GLU A 87 19.46 -14.41 8.68
CA GLU A 87 18.20 -15.16 8.85
C GLU A 87 16.98 -14.26 8.65
N LEU A 88 17.01 -13.04 9.17
CA LEU A 88 15.96 -12.04 8.94
C LEU A 88 15.85 -11.71 7.45
N GLU A 89 16.96 -11.40 6.77
CA GLU A 89 16.93 -11.09 5.32
C GLU A 89 16.39 -12.28 4.52
N SER A 90 16.76 -13.50 4.85
CA SER A 90 16.22 -14.70 4.20
C SER A 90 14.71 -14.82 4.39
N TYR A 91 14.20 -14.51 5.58
CA TYR A 91 12.78 -14.47 5.88
C TYR A 91 12.06 -13.36 5.08
N VAL A 92 12.64 -12.15 5.00
CA VAL A 92 12.08 -11.05 4.21
C VAL A 92 11.96 -11.43 2.74
N ARG A 93 13.00 -12.04 2.16
CA ARG A 93 12.98 -12.55 0.78
C ARG A 93 11.87 -13.59 0.56
N LEU A 94 11.65 -14.48 1.53
CA LEU A 94 10.64 -15.52 1.46
C LEU A 94 9.21 -14.93 1.47
N ILE A 95 8.89 -14.08 2.44
CA ILE A 95 7.52 -13.53 2.57
C ILE A 95 7.21 -12.47 1.51
N SER A 96 8.24 -11.86 0.93
CA SER A 96 8.12 -10.82 -0.09
C SER A 96 8.42 -11.31 -1.51
N ALA A 97 8.54 -12.63 -1.72
CA ALA A 97 8.77 -13.20 -3.04
C ALA A 97 7.83 -12.68 -4.15
N PRO A 98 6.54 -12.36 -3.87
CA PRO A 98 5.65 -11.77 -4.86
C PRO A 98 6.05 -10.37 -5.37
N PHE A 99 7.01 -9.67 -4.74
CA PHE A 99 7.46 -8.36 -5.23
C PHE A 99 8.15 -8.40 -6.60
N GLY A 100 8.39 -9.60 -7.12
CA GLY A 100 9.00 -9.82 -8.42
C GLY A 100 10.53 -9.85 -8.37
N PRO A 101 11.19 -9.74 -9.53
CA PRO A 101 12.64 -9.84 -9.60
C PRO A 101 13.30 -8.57 -9.00
N LEU A 102 13.92 -8.73 -7.85
CA LEU A 102 14.76 -7.72 -7.23
C LEU A 102 16.22 -8.20 -7.20
N THR A 103 17.14 -7.28 -7.35
CA THR A 103 18.57 -7.56 -7.19
C THR A 103 18.92 -7.84 -5.73
N ASP A 104 20.06 -8.47 -5.46
CA ASP A 104 20.51 -8.71 -4.09
C ASP A 104 20.67 -7.41 -3.29
N SER A 105 21.13 -6.34 -3.91
CA SER A 105 21.23 -5.02 -3.25
C SER A 105 19.85 -4.45 -2.90
N GLN A 106 18.85 -4.66 -3.72
CA GLN A 106 17.47 -4.24 -3.42
C GLN A 106 16.86 -5.08 -2.30
N TRP A 107 17.07 -6.37 -2.29
CA TRP A 107 16.66 -7.24 -1.19
C TRP A 107 17.32 -6.85 0.13
N HIS A 108 18.63 -6.59 0.09
CA HIS A 108 19.37 -6.13 1.26
C HIS A 108 18.81 -4.81 1.79
N HIS A 109 18.55 -3.85 0.90
CA HIS A 109 17.95 -2.56 1.28
C HIS A 109 16.56 -2.72 1.91
N LEU A 110 15.70 -3.59 1.37
CA LEU A 110 14.38 -3.86 1.95
C LEU A 110 14.50 -4.48 3.34
N ALA A 111 15.40 -5.45 3.51
CA ALA A 111 15.63 -6.08 4.80
C ALA A 111 16.19 -5.09 5.81
N GLU A 112 17.21 -4.29 5.43
CA GLU A 112 17.85 -3.30 6.30
C GLU A 112 16.85 -2.24 6.79
N THR A 113 16.04 -1.69 5.89
CA THR A 113 15.06 -0.64 6.25
C THR A 113 13.87 -1.18 7.04
N GLY A 114 13.56 -2.48 6.90
CA GLY A 114 12.50 -3.17 7.63
C GLY A 114 12.98 -3.90 8.90
N ALA A 115 14.28 -3.87 9.21
CA ALA A 115 14.87 -4.59 10.33
C ALA A 115 14.89 -3.77 11.62
N LYS A 116 14.83 -4.48 12.74
CA LYS A 116 15.06 -3.94 14.08
C LYS A 116 15.89 -4.94 14.89
N GLN A 117 16.98 -4.46 15.49
CA GLN A 117 17.68 -5.22 16.51
C GLN A 117 17.07 -4.94 17.89
N HIS A 118 16.82 -5.99 18.65
CA HIS A 118 16.25 -5.92 19.99
C HIS A 118 17.33 -5.88 21.06
N GLY A 119 16.95 -5.50 22.28
CA GLY A 119 17.88 -5.39 23.40
C GLY A 119 18.54 -6.72 23.84
N ASP A 120 17.97 -7.86 23.45
CA ASP A 120 18.54 -9.20 23.66
C ASP A 120 19.50 -9.63 22.53
N GLY A 121 19.76 -8.75 21.56
CA GLY A 121 20.61 -9.00 20.40
C GLY A 121 19.92 -9.70 19.24
N SER A 122 18.68 -10.16 19.39
CA SER A 122 17.89 -10.77 18.30
C SER A 122 17.45 -9.73 17.27
N TRP A 123 17.15 -10.19 16.05
CA TRP A 123 16.62 -9.39 14.97
C TRP A 123 15.13 -9.69 14.76
N GLY A 124 14.38 -8.69 14.35
CA GLY A 124 12.96 -8.80 14.00
C GLY A 124 12.52 -7.72 13.03
N MET A 125 11.25 -7.77 12.64
CA MET A 125 10.66 -6.75 11.77
C MET A 125 10.39 -5.46 12.58
N CYS A 126 10.57 -4.30 11.95
CA CYS A 126 10.45 -3.00 12.60
C CYS A 126 9.03 -2.40 12.56
N TYR A 127 8.01 -3.20 12.32
CA TYR A 127 6.62 -2.75 12.40
C TYR A 127 5.97 -3.12 13.75
N ASP A 128 4.90 -2.44 14.09
CA ASP A 128 4.09 -2.78 15.26
C ASP A 128 3.20 -4.00 14.95
N PRO A 129 3.34 -5.13 15.68
CA PRO A 129 2.48 -6.30 15.47
C PRO A 129 0.98 -6.03 15.62
N ASP A 130 0.58 -4.98 16.32
CA ASP A 130 -0.81 -4.57 16.47
C ASP A 130 -1.44 -4.00 15.19
N ILE A 131 -0.66 -3.80 14.12
CA ILE A 131 -1.19 -3.56 12.77
C ILE A 131 -2.15 -4.68 12.35
N ALA A 132 -1.99 -5.90 12.86
CA ALA A 132 -2.88 -7.02 12.63
C ALA A 132 -4.14 -7.03 13.51
N ALA A 133 -4.29 -6.13 14.47
CA ALA A 133 -5.45 -6.12 15.37
C ALA A 133 -6.81 -6.10 14.63
N PRO A 134 -6.98 -5.38 13.50
CA PRO A 134 -8.21 -5.43 12.73
C PRO A 134 -8.55 -6.82 12.17
N PHE A 135 -7.54 -7.63 11.85
CA PHE A 135 -7.73 -8.98 11.31
C PHE A 135 -8.18 -10.00 12.37
N ARG A 136 -7.99 -9.67 13.66
CA ARG A 136 -8.34 -10.55 14.81
C ARG A 136 -9.75 -10.29 15.34
N LYS A 137 -10.43 -9.21 14.93
CA LYS A 137 -11.70 -8.73 15.55
C LYS A 137 -12.97 -9.26 14.88
N GLY A 138 -12.94 -10.42 14.26
CA GLY A 138 -14.12 -11.05 13.69
C GLY A 138 -13.88 -11.61 12.28
N PRO A 139 -14.93 -12.16 11.65
CA PRO A 139 -14.79 -12.73 10.33
C PRO A 139 -14.40 -11.67 9.30
N LEU A 140 -13.39 -11.99 8.47
CA LEU A 140 -13.03 -11.16 7.32
C LEU A 140 -14.15 -11.22 6.28
N ALA A 141 -14.36 -10.11 5.58
CA ALA A 141 -15.24 -9.99 4.43
C ALA A 141 -14.58 -9.10 3.38
N ASP A 142 -15.13 -9.10 2.18
CA ASP A 142 -14.69 -8.17 1.14
C ASP A 142 -14.75 -6.72 1.63
N VAL A 143 -13.77 -5.93 1.22
CA VAL A 143 -13.74 -4.48 1.48
C VAL A 143 -14.23 -3.76 0.25
N ASP A 144 -15.31 -3.00 0.39
CA ASP A 144 -15.87 -2.17 -0.69
C ASP A 144 -15.69 -0.68 -0.35
N LEU A 145 -14.87 0.00 -1.15
CA LEU A 145 -14.57 1.42 -1.06
C LEU A 145 -14.92 2.17 -2.36
N TRP A 146 -15.73 1.60 -3.24
CA TRP A 146 -16.10 2.20 -4.52
C TRP A 146 -16.66 3.61 -4.37
N LYS A 147 -17.47 3.87 -3.35
CA LYS A 147 -18.01 5.20 -3.06
C LYS A 147 -16.94 6.29 -2.89
N TYR A 148 -15.79 5.90 -2.31
CA TYR A 148 -14.65 6.82 -2.15
C TYR A 148 -13.89 6.97 -3.45
N TRP A 149 -13.67 5.87 -4.18
CA TRP A 149 -13.04 5.92 -5.50
C TRP A 149 -13.79 6.87 -6.45
N ASP A 150 -15.11 6.75 -6.51
CA ASP A 150 -15.95 7.59 -7.35
C ASP A 150 -15.96 9.07 -6.95
N ALA A 151 -15.60 9.38 -5.72
CA ALA A 151 -15.52 10.75 -5.22
C ALA A 151 -14.17 11.44 -5.51
N ILE A 152 -13.13 10.71 -5.93
CA ILE A 152 -11.81 11.28 -6.25
C ILE A 152 -11.92 12.20 -7.47
N ARG A 153 -11.26 13.38 -7.39
CA ARG A 153 -11.27 14.38 -8.46
C ARG A 153 -9.87 14.80 -8.93
N CYS A 154 -8.82 14.40 -8.23
CA CYS A 154 -7.45 14.71 -8.63
C CYS A 154 -6.95 13.74 -9.72
N GLU A 155 -5.90 14.16 -10.43
CA GLU A 155 -5.18 13.27 -11.33
C GLU A 155 -4.69 12.03 -10.59
N THR A 156 -4.91 10.88 -11.19
CA THR A 156 -4.61 9.60 -10.56
C THR A 156 -3.86 8.68 -11.53
N LEU A 157 -2.81 8.05 -11.04
CA LEU A 157 -2.09 6.96 -11.70
C LEU A 157 -2.34 5.67 -10.92
N LEU A 158 -2.73 4.62 -11.64
CA LEU A 158 -2.88 3.28 -11.09
C LEU A 158 -1.71 2.41 -11.52
N LEU A 159 -1.03 1.81 -10.57
CA LEU A 159 0.02 0.82 -10.82
C LEU A 159 -0.47 -0.54 -10.38
N ARG A 160 -0.14 -1.57 -11.16
CA ARG A 160 -0.53 -2.95 -10.89
C ARG A 160 0.61 -3.91 -11.20
N GLY A 161 0.82 -4.91 -10.35
CA GLY A 161 1.60 -6.08 -10.71
C GLY A 161 0.74 -7.08 -11.49
N SER A 162 1.22 -7.64 -12.60
CA SER A 162 0.43 -8.58 -13.43
C SER A 162 -0.07 -9.79 -12.65
N ASP A 163 0.69 -10.21 -11.65
CA ASP A 163 0.44 -11.38 -10.81
C ASP A 163 -0.20 -11.03 -9.46
N SER A 164 -0.66 -9.76 -9.32
CA SER A 164 -1.28 -9.30 -8.07
C SER A 164 -2.55 -10.08 -7.76
N ASP A 165 -2.60 -10.63 -6.56
CA ASP A 165 -3.76 -11.30 -5.97
C ASP A 165 -4.57 -10.37 -5.04
N LEU A 166 -4.13 -9.12 -4.88
CA LEU A 166 -4.84 -8.10 -4.11
C LEU A 166 -5.63 -7.15 -5.01
N LEU A 167 -4.98 -6.55 -6.02
CA LEU A 167 -5.63 -5.78 -7.06
C LEU A 167 -5.92 -6.70 -8.25
N LEU A 168 -7.10 -7.28 -8.28
CA LEU A 168 -7.51 -8.15 -9.38
C LEU A 168 -7.63 -7.35 -10.69
N LYS A 169 -7.30 -7.99 -11.81
CA LYS A 169 -7.37 -7.37 -13.15
C LYS A 169 -8.75 -6.76 -13.42
N GLN A 170 -9.82 -7.49 -13.11
CA GLN A 170 -11.19 -7.02 -13.27
C GLN A 170 -11.45 -5.72 -12.51
N THR A 171 -11.00 -5.65 -11.23
CA THR A 171 -11.14 -4.44 -10.42
C THR A 171 -10.34 -3.28 -11.01
N ALA A 172 -9.12 -3.54 -11.46
CA ALA A 172 -8.26 -2.53 -12.08
C ALA A 172 -8.85 -1.98 -13.39
N ASP A 173 -9.46 -2.84 -14.21
CA ASP A 173 -10.16 -2.43 -15.44
C ASP A 173 -11.38 -1.56 -15.12
N GLU A 174 -12.17 -1.93 -14.11
CA GLU A 174 -13.32 -1.13 -13.67
C GLU A 174 -12.87 0.23 -13.12
N MET A 175 -11.76 0.31 -12.39
CA MET A 175 -11.20 1.57 -11.89
C MET A 175 -10.89 2.58 -13.00
N GLN A 176 -10.51 2.12 -14.19
CA GLN A 176 -10.22 2.99 -15.34
C GLN A 176 -11.47 3.59 -15.98
N THR A 177 -12.65 3.05 -15.69
CA THR A 177 -13.91 3.49 -16.31
C THR A 177 -14.73 4.42 -15.44
N ARG A 178 -14.39 4.54 -14.14
CA ARG A 178 -15.14 5.32 -13.15
C ARG A 178 -14.25 6.12 -12.20
N GLY A 179 -14.84 7.01 -11.45
CA GLY A 179 -14.11 7.90 -10.53
C GLY A 179 -13.10 8.79 -11.26
N PRO A 180 -11.83 8.81 -10.88
CA PRO A 180 -10.79 9.61 -11.51
C PRO A 180 -10.36 9.09 -12.88
N ARG A 181 -10.77 7.89 -13.29
CA ARG A 181 -10.42 7.24 -14.57
C ARG A 181 -8.92 7.26 -14.84
N PRO A 182 -8.09 6.67 -13.99
CA PRO A 182 -6.65 6.77 -14.08
C PRO A 182 -6.10 6.10 -15.33
N ARG A 183 -4.95 6.58 -15.80
CA ARG A 183 -4.06 5.73 -16.59
C ARG A 183 -3.55 4.62 -15.71
N MET A 184 -3.59 3.37 -16.19
CA MET A 184 -2.99 2.23 -15.53
C MET A 184 -1.68 1.86 -16.20
N VAL A 185 -0.70 1.47 -15.38
CA VAL A 185 0.54 0.81 -15.82
C VAL A 185 0.64 -0.51 -15.08
N GLU A 186 0.81 -1.60 -15.86
CA GLU A 186 0.96 -2.95 -15.34
C GLU A 186 2.42 -3.40 -15.51
N PHE A 187 3.00 -3.98 -14.44
CA PHE A 187 4.35 -4.51 -14.43
C PHE A 187 4.30 -6.04 -14.49
N SER A 188 4.89 -6.62 -15.53
CA SER A 188 4.88 -8.07 -15.78
C SER A 188 5.74 -8.83 -14.78
N GLY A 189 5.26 -10.00 -14.32
CA GLY A 189 5.99 -10.88 -13.40
C GLY A 189 6.13 -10.33 -11.99
N VAL A 190 5.27 -9.38 -11.61
CA VAL A 190 5.23 -8.78 -10.28
C VAL A 190 3.86 -9.04 -9.66
N GLY A 191 3.85 -9.54 -8.44
CA GLY A 191 2.65 -9.69 -7.61
C GLY A 191 2.41 -8.46 -6.73
N HIS A 192 1.81 -8.68 -5.56
CA HIS A 192 1.54 -7.61 -4.61
C HIS A 192 2.77 -7.36 -3.73
N ALA A 193 3.46 -6.25 -3.95
CA ALA A 193 3.22 -5.12 -4.85
C ALA A 193 4.51 -4.75 -5.60
N PRO A 194 4.42 -4.01 -6.73
CA PRO A 194 5.58 -3.34 -7.30
C PRO A 194 6.28 -2.47 -6.25
N MET A 195 7.58 -2.70 -6.04
CA MET A 195 8.32 -2.04 -4.96
C MET A 195 8.83 -0.64 -5.31
N LEU A 196 8.60 -0.21 -6.56
CA LEU A 196 9.06 1.08 -7.08
C LEU A 196 10.59 1.26 -6.97
N MET A 197 11.33 0.16 -7.14
CA MET A 197 12.79 0.11 -7.08
C MET A 197 13.42 -0.17 -8.44
N ALA A 198 12.67 -0.69 -9.40
CA ALA A 198 13.12 -0.87 -10.78
C ALA A 198 13.08 0.45 -11.55
N ALA A 199 14.01 0.66 -12.47
CA ALA A 199 14.15 1.93 -13.19
C ALA A 199 12.89 2.33 -13.98
N ASP A 200 12.20 1.37 -14.58
CA ASP A 200 10.94 1.56 -15.28
C ASP A 200 9.81 1.97 -14.32
N GLN A 201 9.72 1.34 -13.17
CA GLN A 201 8.74 1.68 -12.13
C GLN A 201 8.96 3.09 -11.59
N ILE A 202 10.23 3.44 -11.28
CA ILE A 202 10.60 4.79 -10.82
C ILE A 202 10.27 5.83 -11.90
N LYS A 203 10.63 5.54 -13.17
CA LYS A 203 10.37 6.45 -14.28
C LYS A 203 8.90 6.77 -14.45
N VAL A 204 8.03 5.76 -14.40
CA VAL A 204 6.57 5.92 -14.54
C VAL A 204 6.01 6.86 -13.47
N VAL A 205 6.41 6.67 -12.21
CA VAL A 205 5.97 7.53 -11.10
C VAL A 205 6.53 8.93 -11.24
N ALA A 206 7.83 9.06 -11.55
CA ALA A 206 8.48 10.35 -11.69
C ALA A 206 7.89 11.18 -12.84
N ASP A 207 7.62 10.57 -13.99
CA ASP A 207 7.00 11.23 -15.14
C ASP A 207 5.61 11.75 -14.77
N PHE A 208 4.79 10.93 -14.10
CA PHE A 208 3.46 11.33 -13.66
C PHE A 208 3.50 12.50 -12.66
N LEU A 209 4.41 12.47 -11.69
CA LEU A 209 4.48 13.52 -10.67
C LEU A 209 5.01 14.84 -11.23
N ARG A 210 5.86 14.80 -12.28
CA ARG A 210 6.46 15.97 -12.94
C ARG A 210 5.63 16.55 -14.07
N ALA A 211 4.67 15.80 -14.62
CA ALA A 211 3.75 16.36 -15.60
C ALA A 211 3.00 17.55 -15.00
N ASP A 212 2.76 18.59 -15.82
CA ASP A 212 2.00 19.80 -15.42
C ASP A 212 0.50 19.53 -15.34
#